data_ae5e8774baa69ba4405c3f06a5d855f2
#
_entry.id   ae5e8774baa69ba4405c3f06a5d855f2
#
_cell.length_a   1.000
_cell.length_b   1.000
_cell.length_c   1.000
_cell.angle_alpha   90.00
_cell.angle_beta   90.00
_cell.angle_gamma   90.00
#
_symmetry.space_group_name_H-M   'P 1'
#
loop_
_entity.id
_entity.type
_entity.pdbx_description
1 polymer ?
#
loop_
_entity_poly.entity_id
_entity_poly.type
_entity_poly.pdbx_seq_one_letter_code
_entity_poly.pdbx_strand_id
1 'polypeptide(L)'
;PLRKTISGGQRKRVNIGLELLREPAVLFCDEPTSGLSSRDSENIIDLLKELSLKGKLVFAVIHQPSSDIFKMFDKLLILDSGGYQIYYGNPVDSIVYFKKSISMVNSDEGECHECGNVNPEQIFNIIETKVINEYGHFTNERKISAEQWNDTFKKNYKPSKVDTSREVPHS
;
A
#
# COMPACT_ATOMS: atom_id res chain seq x y z
N PRO A 1 13.17 35.05 -12.15
CA PRO A 1 12.42 33.99 -11.50
C PRO A 1 11.53 33.34 -12.54
N LEU A 2 11.87 32.11 -12.98
CA LEU A 2 11.03 31.30 -13.87
C LEU A 2 9.68 31.10 -13.17
N ARG A 3 8.61 31.72 -13.70
CA ARG A 3 7.25 31.47 -13.23
C ARG A 3 6.99 29.97 -13.36
N LYS A 4 6.59 29.31 -12.26
CA LYS A 4 6.11 27.93 -12.31
C LYS A 4 4.88 27.89 -13.22
N THR A 5 5.06 27.48 -14.46
CA THR A 5 4.01 27.45 -15.49
C THR A 5 3.13 26.22 -15.40
N ILE A 6 3.52 25.21 -14.62
CA ILE A 6 2.78 23.94 -14.47
C ILE A 6 2.58 23.58 -13.00
N SER A 7 1.44 22.96 -12.66
CA SER A 7 1.14 22.46 -11.32
C SER A 7 2.03 21.26 -10.92
N GLY A 8 2.06 20.95 -9.61
CA GLY A 8 2.77 19.76 -9.11
C GLY A 8 2.27 18.47 -9.78
N GLY A 9 0.95 18.31 -9.89
CA GLY A 9 0.33 17.16 -10.55
C GLY A 9 0.64 17.09 -12.05
N GLN A 10 0.67 18.22 -12.74
CA GLN A 10 1.09 18.27 -14.15
C GLN A 10 2.54 17.82 -14.31
N ARG A 11 3.44 18.25 -13.43
CA ARG A 11 4.85 17.86 -13.45
C ARG A 11 5.01 16.33 -13.21
N LYS A 12 4.28 15.76 -12.23
CA LYS A 12 4.30 14.33 -11.97
C LYS A 12 3.83 13.54 -13.18
N ARG A 13 2.73 13.97 -13.85
CA ARG A 13 2.26 13.32 -15.09
C ARG A 13 3.27 13.40 -16.22
N VAL A 14 3.96 14.52 -16.39
CA VAL A 14 5.03 14.66 -17.39
C VAL A 14 6.17 13.68 -17.09
N ASN A 15 6.62 13.57 -15.83
CA ASN A 15 7.67 12.65 -15.45
C ASN A 15 7.28 11.20 -15.73
N ILE A 16 6.06 10.78 -15.36
CA ILE A 16 5.54 9.45 -15.70
C ILE A 16 5.52 9.26 -17.22
N GLY A 17 5.05 10.28 -17.97
CA GLY A 17 5.02 10.23 -19.44
C GLY A 17 6.40 10.04 -20.07
N LEU A 18 7.45 10.68 -19.52
CA LEU A 18 8.82 10.52 -19.99
C LEU A 18 9.35 9.09 -19.80
N GLU A 19 9.03 8.47 -18.65
CA GLU A 19 9.40 7.07 -18.41
C GLU A 19 8.65 6.11 -19.36
N LEU A 20 7.41 6.43 -19.69
CA LEU A 20 6.59 5.62 -20.59
C LEU A 20 7.07 5.63 -22.04
N LEU A 21 7.88 6.62 -22.46
CA LEU A 21 8.48 6.65 -23.80
C LEU A 21 9.37 5.44 -24.09
N ARG A 22 9.88 4.79 -23.05
CA ARG A 22 10.68 3.56 -23.16
C ARG A 22 9.84 2.29 -23.19
N GLU A 23 8.51 2.41 -23.15
CA GLU A 23 7.56 1.30 -23.10
C GLU A 23 7.89 0.22 -22.04
N PRO A 24 8.20 0.57 -20.79
CA PRO A 24 8.58 -0.40 -19.78
C PRO A 24 7.42 -1.35 -19.48
N ALA A 25 7.71 -2.64 -19.32
CA ALA A 25 6.74 -3.62 -18.84
C ALA A 25 6.47 -3.46 -17.33
N VAL A 26 7.46 -2.96 -16.58
CA VAL A 26 7.39 -2.74 -15.12
C VAL A 26 7.71 -1.29 -14.83
N LEU A 27 6.87 -0.65 -14.00
CA LEU A 27 7.04 0.74 -13.56
C LEU A 27 7.12 0.79 -12.04
N PHE A 28 8.16 1.47 -11.52
CA PHE A 28 8.31 1.77 -10.10
C PHE A 28 8.10 3.26 -9.86
N CYS A 29 7.15 3.60 -9.00
CA CYS A 29 6.81 4.97 -8.63
C CYS A 29 7.06 5.17 -7.14
N ASP A 30 8.03 6.00 -6.80
CA ASP A 30 8.31 6.38 -5.42
C ASP A 30 7.57 7.68 -5.08
N GLU A 31 6.69 7.60 -4.09
CA GLU A 31 5.82 8.69 -3.62
C GLU A 31 5.19 9.53 -4.75
N PRO A 32 4.46 8.91 -5.70
CA PRO A 32 3.94 9.63 -6.86
C PRO A 32 2.90 10.72 -6.48
N THR A 33 2.31 10.64 -5.28
CA THR A 33 1.29 11.55 -4.76
C THR A 33 1.85 12.61 -3.80
N SER A 34 3.12 12.54 -3.43
CA SER A 34 3.74 13.46 -2.46
C SER A 34 3.66 14.92 -2.92
N GLY A 35 3.20 15.81 -2.02
CA GLY A 35 3.08 17.25 -2.28
C GLY A 35 1.95 17.64 -3.23
N LEU A 36 1.00 16.75 -3.51
CA LEU A 36 -0.15 17.00 -4.36
C LEU A 36 -1.41 17.25 -3.53
N SER A 37 -2.40 17.93 -4.15
CA SER A 37 -3.76 17.98 -3.61
C SER A 37 -4.42 16.58 -3.68
N SER A 38 -5.46 16.33 -2.88
CA SER A 38 -6.20 15.04 -2.92
C SER A 38 -6.64 14.70 -4.34
N ARG A 39 -7.23 15.66 -5.06
CA ARG A 39 -7.69 15.47 -6.44
C ARG A 39 -6.56 15.17 -7.43
N ASP A 40 -5.41 15.86 -7.29
CA ASP A 40 -4.25 15.58 -8.15
C ASP A 40 -3.66 14.20 -7.84
N SER A 41 -3.68 13.79 -6.57
CA SER A 41 -3.24 12.46 -6.13
C SER A 41 -4.10 11.37 -6.74
N GLU A 42 -5.43 11.49 -6.66
CA GLU A 42 -6.37 10.57 -7.31
C GLU A 42 -6.12 10.48 -8.81
N ASN A 43 -5.98 11.61 -9.51
CA ASN A 43 -5.69 11.63 -10.96
C ASN A 43 -4.37 10.90 -11.32
N ILE A 44 -3.36 10.95 -10.46
CA ILE A 44 -2.10 10.21 -10.69
C ILE A 44 -2.33 8.71 -10.49
N ILE A 45 -3.06 8.32 -9.45
CA ILE A 45 -3.33 6.90 -9.18
C ILE A 45 -4.25 6.31 -10.26
N ASP A 46 -5.26 7.05 -10.73
CA ASP A 46 -6.08 6.65 -11.89
C ASP A 46 -5.22 6.38 -13.12
N LEU A 47 -4.27 7.28 -13.44
CA LEU A 47 -3.33 7.06 -14.54
C LEU A 47 -2.52 5.78 -14.34
N LEU A 48 -1.98 5.54 -13.15
CA LEU A 48 -1.21 4.31 -12.84
C LEU A 48 -2.10 3.06 -12.95
N LYS A 49 -3.36 3.16 -12.54
CA LYS A 49 -4.35 2.07 -12.68
C LYS A 49 -4.65 1.77 -14.14
N GLU A 50 -4.85 2.79 -14.97
CA GLU A 50 -5.02 2.59 -16.42
C GLU A 50 -3.82 1.90 -17.06
N LEU A 51 -2.60 2.23 -16.66
CA LEU A 51 -1.40 1.56 -17.14
C LEU A 51 -1.36 0.08 -16.75
N SER A 52 -1.79 -0.23 -15.52
CA SER A 52 -1.92 -1.61 -15.05
C SER A 52 -2.96 -2.38 -15.87
N LEU A 53 -4.11 -1.78 -16.16
CA LEU A 53 -5.16 -2.39 -17.01
C LEU A 53 -4.70 -2.61 -18.46
N LYS A 54 -3.73 -1.83 -18.93
CA LYS A 54 -3.06 -2.01 -20.24
C LYS A 54 -1.92 -3.03 -20.21
N GLY A 55 -1.80 -3.82 -19.14
CA GLY A 55 -0.87 -4.93 -19.01
C GLY A 55 0.51 -4.57 -18.45
N LYS A 56 0.70 -3.34 -17.93
CA LYS A 56 1.95 -2.98 -17.24
C LYS A 56 1.88 -3.40 -15.76
N LEU A 57 3.00 -3.87 -15.22
CA LEU A 57 3.13 -4.10 -13.79
C LEU A 57 3.59 -2.80 -13.11
N VAL A 58 2.76 -2.26 -12.22
CA VAL A 58 3.04 -0.98 -11.53
C VAL A 58 3.23 -1.22 -10.04
N PHE A 59 4.40 -0.79 -9.53
CA PHE A 59 4.67 -0.69 -8.09
C PHE A 59 4.67 0.78 -7.69
N ALA A 60 3.88 1.14 -6.69
CA ALA A 60 3.87 2.48 -6.13
C ALA A 60 4.12 2.44 -4.62
N VAL A 61 5.10 3.21 -4.15
CA VAL A 61 5.30 3.48 -2.73
C VAL A 61 4.50 4.72 -2.38
N ILE A 62 3.60 4.62 -1.41
CA ILE A 62 2.72 5.73 -1.01
C ILE A 62 2.78 5.93 0.49
N HIS A 63 2.96 7.18 0.89
CA HIS A 63 2.90 7.60 2.28
C HIS A 63 1.49 8.11 2.60
N GLN A 64 0.86 7.55 3.64
CA GLN A 64 -0.46 7.94 4.17
C GLN A 64 -1.54 8.11 3.07
N PRO A 65 -1.92 7.05 2.34
CA PRO A 65 -2.96 7.14 1.33
C PRO A 65 -4.32 7.46 1.97
N SER A 66 -5.17 8.22 1.26
CA SER A 66 -6.59 8.32 1.61
C SER A 66 -7.29 6.96 1.45
N SER A 67 -8.47 6.81 2.05
CA SER A 67 -9.30 5.61 1.89
C SER A 67 -9.52 5.24 0.42
N ASP A 68 -9.84 6.23 -0.41
CA ASP A 68 -10.15 6.02 -1.82
C ASP A 68 -8.91 5.55 -2.59
N ILE A 69 -7.79 6.23 -2.41
CA ILE A 69 -6.51 5.82 -2.99
C ILE A 69 -6.11 4.41 -2.55
N PHE A 70 -6.27 4.10 -1.25
CA PHE A 70 -5.92 2.79 -0.71
C PHE A 70 -6.69 1.64 -1.38
N LYS A 71 -7.97 1.84 -1.65
CA LYS A 71 -8.84 0.87 -2.33
C LYS A 71 -8.54 0.68 -3.81
N MET A 72 -7.88 1.63 -4.47
CA MET A 72 -7.57 1.55 -5.91
C MET A 72 -6.51 0.51 -6.26
N PHE A 73 -5.71 0.08 -5.28
CA PHE A 73 -4.65 -0.91 -5.49
C PHE A 73 -5.17 -2.34 -5.50
N ASP A 74 -4.65 -3.17 -6.40
CA ASP A 74 -5.00 -4.59 -6.49
C ASP A 74 -4.33 -5.41 -5.39
N LYS A 75 -3.11 -5.02 -5.01
CA LYS A 75 -2.29 -5.69 -4.01
C LYS A 75 -1.55 -4.68 -3.16
N LEU A 76 -1.43 -5.02 -1.89
CA LEU A 76 -0.63 -4.32 -0.90
C LEU A 76 0.50 -5.24 -0.45
N LEU A 77 1.71 -4.72 -0.46
CA LEU A 77 2.89 -5.32 0.15
C LEU A 77 3.32 -4.45 1.33
N ILE A 78 3.43 -5.02 2.52
CA ILE A 78 3.96 -4.31 3.69
C ILE A 78 5.27 -4.96 4.11
N LEU A 79 6.29 -4.11 4.21
CA LEU A 79 7.61 -4.44 4.75
C LEU A 79 7.78 -3.71 6.08
N ASP A 80 8.21 -4.42 7.10
CA ASP A 80 8.58 -3.86 8.41
C ASP A 80 10.09 -3.63 8.50
N SER A 81 10.55 -3.05 9.59
CA SER A 81 11.96 -2.78 9.88
C SER A 81 12.82 -4.04 9.66
N GLY A 82 13.97 -3.86 9.00
CA GLY A 82 14.81 -4.99 8.59
C GLY A 82 14.40 -5.66 7.27
N GLY A 83 13.38 -5.14 6.58
CA GLY A 83 12.89 -5.68 5.30
C GLY A 83 12.01 -6.94 5.46
N TYR A 84 11.52 -7.19 6.66
CA TYR A 84 10.63 -8.32 6.93
C TYR A 84 9.27 -8.12 6.26
N GLN A 85 8.89 -9.00 5.35
CA GLN A 85 7.56 -9.00 4.76
C GLN A 85 6.54 -9.47 5.79
N ILE A 86 5.53 -8.63 6.06
CA ILE A 86 4.51 -8.90 7.08
C ILE A 86 3.10 -8.99 6.52
N TYR A 87 2.90 -8.57 5.27
CA TYR A 87 1.64 -8.73 4.56
C TYR A 87 1.85 -8.74 3.04
N TYR A 88 1.00 -9.48 2.33
CA TYR A 88 0.79 -9.41 0.88
C TYR A 88 -0.62 -9.87 0.53
N GLY A 89 -1.42 -9.00 -0.07
CA GLY A 89 -2.79 -9.32 -0.40
C GLY A 89 -3.63 -8.10 -0.82
N ASN A 90 -4.95 -8.23 -0.72
CA ASN A 90 -5.86 -7.11 -0.98
C ASN A 90 -5.68 -6.03 0.10
N PRO A 91 -5.67 -4.72 -0.26
CA PRO A 91 -5.50 -3.64 0.71
C PRO A 91 -6.52 -3.67 1.86
N VAL A 92 -7.80 -3.84 1.57
CA VAL A 92 -8.86 -3.83 2.60
C VAL A 92 -8.73 -5.02 3.54
N ASP A 93 -8.44 -6.20 3.00
CA ASP A 93 -8.22 -7.42 3.79
C ASP A 93 -7.04 -7.29 4.77
N SER A 94 -6.08 -6.40 4.48
CA SER A 94 -4.94 -6.17 5.38
C SER A 94 -5.39 -5.67 6.76
N ILE A 95 -6.40 -4.82 6.81
CA ILE A 95 -6.93 -4.29 8.08
C ILE A 95 -7.51 -5.42 8.92
N VAL A 96 -8.32 -6.28 8.29
CA VAL A 96 -8.90 -7.46 8.93
C VAL A 96 -7.80 -8.40 9.42
N TYR A 97 -6.79 -8.63 8.59
CA TYR A 97 -5.64 -9.48 8.94
C TYR A 97 -4.91 -9.01 10.20
N PHE A 98 -4.55 -7.72 10.26
CA PHE A 98 -3.84 -7.18 11.43
C PHE A 98 -4.72 -7.14 12.68
N LYS A 99 -5.99 -6.74 12.56
CA LYS A 99 -6.96 -6.77 13.67
C LYS A 99 -7.12 -8.18 14.25
N LYS A 100 -7.29 -9.19 13.40
CA LYS A 100 -7.41 -10.60 13.83
C LYS A 100 -6.16 -11.10 14.51
N SER A 101 -4.99 -10.73 14.02
CA SER A 101 -3.71 -11.17 14.57
C SER A 101 -3.49 -10.73 16.02
N ILE A 102 -4.13 -9.65 16.45
CA ILE A 102 -4.07 -9.15 17.85
C ILE A 102 -5.39 -9.32 18.61
N SER A 103 -6.33 -10.08 18.08
CA SER A 103 -7.65 -10.36 18.69
C SER A 103 -8.42 -9.08 19.06
N MET A 104 -8.43 -8.07 18.19
CA MET A 104 -9.22 -6.86 18.41
C MET A 104 -10.70 -7.14 18.30
N VAL A 105 -11.49 -6.36 19.08
CA VAL A 105 -12.95 -6.27 18.92
C VAL A 105 -13.24 -5.75 17.50
N ASN A 106 -14.28 -6.28 16.84
CA ASN A 106 -14.64 -5.97 15.44
C ASN A 106 -13.51 -6.28 14.43
N SER A 107 -12.77 -7.36 14.68
CA SER A 107 -11.65 -7.78 13.82
C SER A 107 -12.08 -8.20 12.41
N ASP A 108 -13.37 -8.48 12.18
CA ASP A 108 -13.91 -8.87 10.88
C ASP A 108 -14.25 -7.68 9.97
N GLU A 109 -14.18 -6.45 10.51
CA GLU A 109 -14.54 -5.24 9.79
C GLU A 109 -13.29 -4.55 9.23
N GLY A 110 -13.14 -4.54 7.91
CA GLY A 110 -12.09 -3.80 7.19
C GLY A 110 -12.51 -2.40 6.78
N GLU A 111 -13.82 -2.19 6.61
CA GLU A 111 -14.45 -0.94 6.18
C GLU A 111 -15.50 -0.48 7.19
N CYS A 112 -15.79 0.82 7.21
CA CYS A 112 -16.91 1.37 7.97
C CYS A 112 -18.23 0.94 7.30
N HIS A 113 -19.15 0.32 8.07
CA HIS A 113 -20.43 -0.15 7.55
C HIS A 113 -21.35 0.98 7.05
N GLU A 114 -21.21 2.19 7.60
CA GLU A 114 -22.07 3.33 7.25
C GLU A 114 -21.58 4.07 6.00
N CYS A 115 -20.26 4.30 5.89
CA CYS A 115 -19.70 5.13 4.82
C CYS A 115 -18.72 4.40 3.89
N GLY A 116 -18.41 3.12 4.16
CA GLY A 116 -17.46 2.34 3.37
C GLY A 116 -16.00 2.83 3.46
N ASN A 117 -15.69 3.77 4.36
CA ASN A 117 -14.33 4.26 4.50
C ASN A 117 -13.42 3.23 5.14
N VAL A 118 -12.19 3.19 4.65
CA VAL A 118 -11.10 2.39 5.18
C VAL A 118 -10.11 3.33 5.87
N ASN A 119 -9.57 2.95 7.01
CA ASN A 119 -8.51 3.71 7.66
C ASN A 119 -7.18 2.94 7.62
N PRO A 120 -6.30 3.21 6.64
CA PRO A 120 -5.01 2.53 6.52
C PRO A 120 -4.07 2.77 7.70
N GLU A 121 -4.23 3.89 8.43
CA GLU A 121 -3.39 4.20 9.61
C GLU A 121 -3.57 3.18 10.73
N GLN A 122 -4.72 2.50 10.79
CA GLN A 122 -4.94 1.44 11.79
C GLN A 122 -3.89 0.33 11.69
N ILE A 123 -3.40 0.02 10.49
CA ILE A 123 -2.37 -0.99 10.27
C ILE A 123 -1.09 -0.57 11.00
N PHE A 124 -0.64 0.66 10.78
CA PHE A 124 0.57 1.18 11.42
C PHE A 124 0.42 1.28 12.94
N ASN A 125 -0.74 1.72 13.43
CA ASN A 125 -1.04 1.77 14.86
C ASN A 125 -0.95 0.39 15.51
N ILE A 126 -1.40 -0.67 14.82
CA ILE A 126 -1.32 -2.04 15.30
C ILE A 126 0.15 -2.52 15.31
N ILE A 127 0.87 -2.32 14.21
CA ILE A 127 2.26 -2.76 14.06
C ILE A 127 3.18 -2.04 15.07
N GLU A 128 2.95 -0.74 15.28
CA GLU A 128 3.76 0.13 16.13
C GLU A 128 3.34 0.09 17.61
N THR A 129 2.33 -0.73 17.99
CA THR A 129 1.86 -0.85 19.37
C THR A 129 3.01 -1.18 20.31
N LYS A 130 3.24 -0.32 21.31
CA LYS A 130 4.30 -0.45 22.29
C LYS A 130 3.84 -1.19 23.54
N VAL A 131 4.78 -1.79 24.24
CA VAL A 131 4.57 -2.36 25.58
C VAL A 131 4.37 -1.24 26.57
N ILE A 132 3.42 -1.41 27.50
CA ILE A 132 3.19 -0.50 28.63
C ILE A 132 3.86 -1.10 29.85
N ASN A 133 4.67 -0.32 30.57
CA ASN A 133 5.31 -0.74 31.80
C ASN A 133 4.34 -0.73 33.00
N GLU A 134 4.80 -1.21 34.14
CA GLU A 134 4.01 -1.26 35.40
C GLU A 134 3.52 0.11 35.92
N TYR A 135 4.13 1.20 35.43
CA TYR A 135 3.74 2.58 35.77
C TYR A 135 2.76 3.20 34.75
N GLY A 136 2.29 2.43 33.77
CA GLY A 136 1.36 2.91 32.75
C GLY A 136 2.02 3.72 31.61
N HIS A 137 3.35 3.78 31.52
CA HIS A 137 4.07 4.48 30.47
C HIS A 137 4.45 3.56 29.31
N PHE A 138 4.39 4.07 28.07
CA PHE A 138 4.88 3.37 26.90
C PHE A 138 6.39 3.18 26.95
N THR A 139 6.84 1.96 26.70
CA THR A 139 8.26 1.64 26.53
C THR A 139 8.70 1.93 25.10
N ASN A 140 10.00 1.74 24.81
CA ASN A 140 10.52 1.82 23.43
C ASN A 140 10.34 0.48 22.67
N GLU A 141 9.88 -0.58 23.34
CA GLU A 141 9.71 -1.90 22.77
C GLU A 141 8.33 -2.04 22.12
N ARG A 142 8.29 -2.59 20.91
CA ARG A 142 7.04 -2.99 20.26
C ARG A 142 6.48 -4.24 20.92
N LYS A 143 5.16 -4.31 21.02
CA LYS A 143 4.45 -5.49 21.54
C LYS A 143 4.71 -6.75 20.70
N ILE A 144 4.85 -6.58 19.39
CA ILE A 144 5.17 -7.65 18.42
C ILE A 144 6.32 -7.14 17.56
N SER A 145 7.41 -7.92 17.48
CA SER A 145 8.58 -7.57 16.66
C SER A 145 8.30 -7.79 15.16
N ALA A 146 9.13 -7.17 14.31
CA ALA A 146 9.07 -7.36 12.87
C ALA A 146 9.24 -8.85 12.45
N GLU A 147 10.11 -9.58 13.15
CA GLU A 147 10.32 -11.01 12.94
C GLU A 147 9.08 -11.83 13.29
N GLN A 148 8.45 -11.54 14.44
CA GLN A 148 7.21 -12.21 14.86
C GLN A 148 6.06 -11.96 13.88
N TRP A 149 5.94 -10.73 13.34
CA TRP A 149 5.00 -10.43 12.27
C TRP A 149 5.29 -11.22 11.00
N ASN A 150 6.55 -11.32 10.60
CA ASN A 150 6.97 -12.12 9.45
C ASN A 150 6.65 -13.61 9.63
N ASP A 151 6.88 -14.16 10.82
CA ASP A 151 6.54 -15.56 11.13
C ASP A 151 5.02 -15.80 11.08
N THR A 152 4.24 -14.85 11.58
CA THR A 152 2.77 -14.89 11.51
C THR A 152 2.32 -14.84 10.05
N PHE A 153 2.93 -13.98 9.22
CA PHE A 153 2.66 -13.92 7.80
C PHE A 153 2.98 -15.24 7.10
N LYS A 154 4.15 -15.81 7.31
CA LYS A 154 4.57 -17.08 6.70
C LYS A 154 3.64 -18.26 7.05
N LYS A 155 3.11 -18.28 8.27
CA LYS A 155 2.15 -19.32 8.71
C LYS A 155 0.80 -19.19 8.02
N ASN A 156 0.36 -17.98 7.77
CA ASN A 156 -0.98 -17.69 7.24
C ASN A 156 -1.01 -17.52 5.72
N TYR A 157 0.12 -17.15 5.11
CA TYR A 157 0.21 -16.90 3.68
C TYR A 157 0.24 -18.21 2.88
N LYS A 158 -0.75 -18.34 2.00
CA LYS A 158 -0.76 -19.41 1.00
C LYS A 158 -0.56 -18.76 -0.37
N PRO A 159 0.60 -18.96 -1.02
CA PRO A 159 0.81 -18.42 -2.36
C PRO A 159 -0.24 -18.99 -3.31
N SER A 160 -0.91 -18.11 -4.06
CA SER A 160 -1.74 -18.56 -5.17
C SER A 160 -0.84 -19.23 -6.20
N LYS A 161 -1.25 -20.40 -6.71
CA LYS A 161 -0.53 -21.04 -7.82
C LYS A 161 -0.57 -20.08 -9.00
N VAL A 162 0.60 -19.67 -9.47
CA VAL A 162 0.72 -18.88 -10.70
C VAL A 162 0.30 -19.80 -11.82
N ASP A 163 -0.75 -19.43 -12.55
CA ASP A 163 -1.14 -20.12 -13.78
C ASP A 163 -0.12 -19.76 -14.86
N THR A 164 0.87 -20.62 -15.04
CA THR A 164 1.91 -20.46 -16.07
C THR A 164 1.45 -20.92 -17.46
N SER A 165 0.19 -21.33 -17.62
CA SER A 165 -0.35 -21.81 -18.88
C SER A 165 -0.71 -20.70 -19.87
N ARG A 166 -0.69 -19.43 -19.42
CA ARG A 166 -0.87 -18.28 -20.33
C ARG A 166 0.46 -17.96 -21.02
N GLU A 167 0.66 -18.51 -22.20
CA GLU A 167 1.68 -18.03 -23.13
C GLU A 167 1.40 -16.55 -23.43
N VAL A 168 2.39 -15.70 -23.12
CA VAL A 168 2.35 -14.29 -23.54
C VAL A 168 2.55 -14.29 -25.06
N PRO A 169 1.62 -13.73 -25.84
CA PRO A 169 1.85 -13.61 -27.28
C PRO A 169 3.10 -12.74 -27.50
N HIS A 170 4.12 -13.32 -28.09
CA HIS A 170 5.26 -12.56 -28.56
C HIS A 170 4.78 -11.70 -29.75
N SER A 171 4.63 -10.39 -29.52
CA SER A 171 4.44 -9.38 -30.57
C SER A 171 5.79 -8.82 -31.00
#